data_3186ecb0b9b9dcff06236a09e0351541
#
_entry.id   3186ecb0b9b9dcff06236a09e0351541
#
_cell.length_a   1.000
_cell.length_b   1.000
_cell.length_c   1.000
_cell.angle_alpha   90.00
_cell.angle_beta   90.00
_cell.angle_gamma   90.00
#
_symmetry.space_group_name_H-M   'P 1'
#
loop_
_entity.id
_entity.type
_entity.pdbx_description
1 polymer ?
#
loop_
_entity_poly.entity_id
_entity_poly.type
_entity_poly.pdbx_seq_one_letter_code
_entity_poly.pdbx_strand_id
1 'polypeptide(L)'
;MTTSVIAPNRPSKNRLRGGTAAPHKPGDKPFASGRIVSFIALVVLAVFWLLPFAWAVSTSLRSETDAASAATWIPAGGFTFEAFARVLAAGNIPLWTINSIVSASIITIITVATSALAAYALSRLDFAGRRWLYVAIVAAIIIPPQVLIIPLFYQALAFNTVDTFAGLILPQVVAPAMVFILAKFFAQVPIELEEAARVDGASRLRVFWSIVLPLSRPILAAIAIFVFIGAWNNFLWPFLIINNTSLMTLPVGLQTVKSAFGVQYAQSMASAILAALPLIIVFLFFQKQIVKGISTTGLGGS
;
A
#
# COMPACT_ATOMS: atom_id res chain seq x y z
N MET A 1 -29.30 27.94 81.05
CA MET A 1 -30.61 27.56 80.49
C MET A 1 -31.01 28.67 79.54
N THR A 2 -30.74 28.53 78.24
CA THR A 2 -31.25 29.42 77.21
C THR A 2 -31.42 28.58 75.93
N THR A 3 -32.66 28.25 75.73
CA THR A 3 -33.18 27.52 74.54
C THR A 3 -33.15 28.44 73.36
N SER A 4 -32.39 28.14 72.33
CA SER A 4 -32.45 28.82 71.02
C SER A 4 -33.40 28.08 70.07
N VAL A 5 -34.44 28.78 69.68
CA VAL A 5 -35.46 28.37 68.71
C VAL A 5 -34.90 28.46 67.34
N ILE A 6 -34.87 27.32 66.59
CA ILE A 6 -34.49 27.24 65.19
C ILE A 6 -35.71 27.62 64.34
N ALA A 7 -35.59 28.68 63.54
CA ALA A 7 -36.61 29.10 62.56
C ALA A 7 -36.55 28.22 61.32
N PRO A 8 -37.67 27.88 60.66
CA PRO A 8 -37.69 27.04 59.47
C PRO A 8 -37.25 27.82 58.23
N ASN A 9 -36.35 27.19 57.50
CA ASN A 9 -35.77 27.67 56.23
C ASN A 9 -36.85 27.67 55.13
N ARG A 10 -37.17 28.83 54.57
CA ARG A 10 -38.08 28.95 53.40
C ARG A 10 -37.35 28.56 52.13
N PRO A 11 -37.89 27.71 51.26
CA PRO A 11 -37.29 27.41 49.97
C PRO A 11 -37.33 28.63 49.04
N SER A 12 -36.18 29.06 48.56
CA SER A 12 -35.96 30.09 47.57
C SER A 12 -36.52 29.61 46.23
N LYS A 13 -37.53 30.33 45.69
CA LYS A 13 -38.07 30.18 44.35
C LYS A 13 -37.00 30.66 43.34
N ASN A 14 -36.10 29.77 42.97
CA ASN A 14 -35.18 30.02 41.83
C ASN A 14 -36.02 29.93 40.54
N ARG A 15 -36.33 31.07 39.95
CA ARG A 15 -36.99 31.20 38.64
C ARG A 15 -36.04 30.57 37.61
N LEU A 16 -36.48 29.43 37.08
CA LEU A 16 -35.92 28.89 35.84
C LEU A 16 -36.17 29.96 34.73
N ARG A 17 -35.15 30.77 34.47
CA ARG A 17 -35.08 31.53 33.22
C ARG A 17 -34.92 30.50 32.10
N GLY A 18 -36.01 30.24 31.39
CA GLY A 18 -35.99 29.55 30.11
C GLY A 18 -35.08 30.32 29.17
N GLY A 19 -33.83 29.83 29.05
CA GLY A 19 -32.98 30.20 27.95
C GLY A 19 -33.57 29.64 26.68
N THR A 20 -34.25 30.50 25.93
CA THR A 20 -34.62 30.22 24.55
C THR A 20 -33.29 29.94 23.80
N ALA A 21 -33.03 28.67 23.54
CA ALA A 21 -31.96 28.27 22.63
C ALA A 21 -32.16 29.04 21.32
N ALA A 22 -31.23 29.89 20.95
CA ALA A 22 -31.24 30.56 19.68
C ALA A 22 -31.38 29.50 18.58
N PRO A 23 -32.28 29.73 17.59
CA PRO A 23 -32.42 28.78 16.49
C PRO A 23 -31.08 28.60 15.84
N HIS A 24 -30.60 27.35 15.80
CA HIS A 24 -29.42 26.95 15.07
C HIS A 24 -29.63 27.40 13.62
N LYS A 25 -28.86 28.42 13.18
CA LYS A 25 -28.87 28.83 11.78
C LYS A 25 -28.48 27.61 10.96
N PRO A 26 -29.29 27.15 10.00
CA PRO A 26 -28.88 26.10 9.09
C PRO A 26 -27.59 26.57 8.43
N GLY A 27 -26.53 25.79 8.63
CA GLY A 27 -25.17 26.10 8.15
C GLY A 27 -25.20 26.52 6.68
N ASP A 28 -24.51 27.61 6.38
CA ASP A 28 -24.34 28.12 5.03
C ASP A 28 -23.94 26.96 4.12
N LYS A 29 -24.78 26.62 3.16
CA LYS A 29 -24.44 25.69 2.09
C LYS A 29 -23.20 26.25 1.42
N PRO A 30 -22.10 25.51 1.33
CA PRO A 30 -20.89 26.02 0.71
C PRO A 30 -21.26 26.55 -0.66
N PHE A 31 -20.92 27.82 -0.93
CA PHE A 31 -21.26 28.53 -2.16
C PHE A 31 -21.00 27.63 -3.35
N ALA A 32 -21.97 27.50 -4.26
CA ALA A 32 -21.84 26.66 -5.46
C ALA A 32 -20.54 26.96 -6.25
N SER A 33 -20.06 28.23 -6.18
CA SER A 33 -18.79 28.68 -6.72
C SER A 33 -17.58 27.95 -6.12
N GLY A 34 -17.54 27.68 -4.81
CA GLY A 34 -16.43 26.95 -4.17
C GLY A 34 -16.32 25.52 -4.67
N ARG A 35 -17.46 24.84 -4.91
CA ARG A 35 -17.45 23.47 -5.49
C ARG A 35 -16.96 23.45 -6.94
N ILE A 36 -17.33 24.46 -7.74
CA ILE A 36 -16.89 24.57 -9.13
C ILE A 36 -15.38 24.84 -9.17
N VAL A 37 -14.87 25.78 -8.36
CA VAL A 37 -13.44 26.08 -8.27
C VAL A 37 -12.65 24.85 -7.83
N SER A 38 -13.12 24.13 -6.79
CA SER A 38 -12.47 22.88 -6.34
C SER A 38 -12.48 21.81 -7.42
N PHE A 39 -13.58 21.66 -8.16
CA PHE A 39 -13.67 20.71 -9.25
C PHE A 39 -12.70 21.04 -10.40
N ILE A 40 -12.65 22.33 -10.81
CA ILE A 40 -11.70 22.79 -11.84
C ILE A 40 -10.26 22.56 -11.38
N ALA A 41 -9.93 22.89 -10.12
CA ALA A 41 -8.59 22.66 -9.56
C ALA A 41 -8.22 21.16 -9.58
N LEU A 42 -9.16 20.29 -9.23
CA LEU A 42 -8.94 18.83 -9.30
C LEU A 42 -8.73 18.34 -10.73
N VAL A 43 -9.52 18.85 -11.70
CA VAL A 43 -9.37 18.48 -13.12
C VAL A 43 -8.01 18.96 -13.65
N VAL A 44 -7.61 20.20 -13.37
CA VAL A 44 -6.31 20.73 -13.77
C VAL A 44 -5.18 19.89 -13.18
N LEU A 45 -5.27 19.57 -11.90
CA LEU A 45 -4.28 18.72 -11.22
C LEU A 45 -4.23 17.31 -11.84
N ALA A 46 -5.39 16.71 -12.13
CA ALA A 46 -5.47 15.40 -12.77
C ALA A 46 -4.85 15.40 -14.17
N VAL A 47 -5.17 16.41 -14.99
CA VAL A 47 -4.56 16.59 -16.32
C VAL A 47 -3.04 16.73 -16.21
N PHE A 48 -2.57 17.57 -15.29
CA PHE A 48 -1.13 17.78 -15.06
C PHE A 48 -0.41 16.46 -14.70
N TRP A 49 -1.00 15.63 -13.82
CA TRP A 49 -0.45 14.34 -13.43
C TRP A 49 -0.53 13.29 -14.55
N LEU A 50 -1.48 13.41 -15.48
CA LEU A 50 -1.61 12.51 -16.62
C LEU A 50 -0.68 12.85 -17.78
N LEU A 51 -0.16 14.09 -17.87
CA LEU A 51 0.73 14.52 -18.95
C LEU A 51 1.94 13.60 -19.17
N PRO A 52 2.72 13.21 -18.14
CA PRO A 52 3.86 12.31 -18.33
C PRO A 52 3.45 10.95 -18.90
N PHE A 53 2.31 10.43 -18.47
CA PHE A 53 1.79 9.16 -18.99
C PHE A 53 1.33 9.27 -20.44
N ALA A 54 0.63 10.35 -20.78
CA ALA A 54 0.23 10.64 -22.17
C ALA A 54 1.47 10.79 -23.06
N TRP A 55 2.52 11.45 -22.56
CA TRP A 55 3.80 11.54 -23.26
C TRP A 55 4.45 10.18 -23.46
N ALA A 56 4.50 9.32 -22.44
CA ALA A 56 5.04 7.97 -22.54
C ALA A 56 4.28 7.14 -23.57
N VAL A 57 2.94 7.21 -23.57
CA VAL A 57 2.09 6.53 -24.58
C VAL A 57 2.36 7.08 -25.96
N SER A 58 2.38 8.40 -26.15
CA SER A 58 2.68 9.01 -27.45
C SER A 58 4.06 8.59 -27.97
N THR A 59 5.08 8.59 -27.10
CA THR A 59 6.45 8.23 -27.47
C THR A 59 6.58 6.73 -27.80
N SER A 60 5.88 5.86 -27.07
CA SER A 60 5.90 4.40 -27.32
C SER A 60 5.28 4.00 -28.65
N LEU A 61 4.43 4.86 -29.21
CA LEU A 61 3.76 4.66 -30.50
C LEU A 61 4.47 5.36 -31.67
N ARG A 62 5.75 5.69 -31.53
CA ARG A 62 6.57 6.31 -32.59
C ARG A 62 7.59 5.34 -33.13
N SER A 63 8.12 5.68 -34.32
CA SER A 63 9.39 5.12 -34.77
C SER A 63 10.54 5.65 -33.88
N GLU A 64 11.62 4.88 -33.77
CA GLU A 64 12.76 5.29 -32.92
C GLU A 64 13.41 6.59 -33.42
N THR A 65 13.47 6.77 -34.74
CA THR A 65 13.99 7.99 -35.38
C THR A 65 13.14 9.22 -35.04
N ASP A 66 11.82 9.09 -35.03
CA ASP A 66 10.91 10.17 -34.67
C ASP A 66 10.96 10.47 -33.15
N ALA A 67 11.03 9.43 -32.33
CA ALA A 67 11.15 9.57 -30.87
C ALA A 67 12.47 10.25 -30.44
N ALA A 68 13.55 10.06 -31.21
CA ALA A 68 14.84 10.66 -30.95
C ALA A 68 14.96 12.11 -31.49
N SER A 69 14.17 12.48 -32.51
CA SER A 69 14.39 13.73 -33.27
C SER A 69 13.57 14.91 -32.79
N ALA A 70 12.39 14.73 -32.19
CA ALA A 70 11.50 15.84 -31.87
C ALA A 70 10.66 15.61 -30.59
N ALA A 71 10.66 16.63 -29.71
CA ALA A 71 9.78 16.71 -28.54
C ALA A 71 8.37 17.20 -28.93
N THR A 72 7.72 16.55 -29.88
CA THR A 72 6.34 16.87 -30.31
C THR A 72 5.35 15.91 -29.70
N TRP A 73 4.07 16.29 -29.54
CA TRP A 73 3.02 15.40 -29.04
C TRP A 73 2.51 14.42 -30.10
N ILE A 74 2.55 14.81 -31.36
CA ILE A 74 2.08 14.05 -32.49
C ILE A 74 3.28 13.60 -33.31
N PRO A 75 3.46 12.30 -33.60
CA PRO A 75 4.57 11.81 -34.38
C PRO A 75 4.50 12.32 -35.84
N ALA A 76 5.62 12.80 -36.35
CA ALA A 76 5.71 13.30 -37.74
C ALA A 76 5.55 12.17 -38.75
N GLY A 77 6.04 10.95 -38.43
CA GLY A 77 5.92 9.74 -39.22
C GLY A 77 4.64 8.93 -39.01
N GLY A 78 3.69 9.45 -38.18
CA GLY A 78 2.49 8.71 -37.82
C GLY A 78 2.71 7.74 -36.63
N PHE A 79 1.60 7.17 -36.14
CA PHE A 79 1.63 6.19 -35.06
C PHE A 79 1.99 4.80 -35.56
N THR A 80 2.88 4.11 -34.81
CA THR A 80 3.31 2.74 -35.12
C THR A 80 3.40 1.91 -33.85
N PHE A 81 3.20 0.59 -33.96
CA PHE A 81 3.41 -0.36 -32.86
C PHE A 81 4.77 -1.05 -32.93
N GLU A 82 5.69 -0.54 -33.73
CA GLU A 82 7.00 -1.16 -33.98
C GLU A 82 7.80 -1.34 -32.70
N ALA A 83 7.79 -0.35 -31.78
CA ALA A 83 8.48 -0.43 -30.51
C ALA A 83 7.94 -1.59 -29.65
N PHE A 84 6.63 -1.75 -29.58
CA PHE A 84 6.01 -2.88 -28.87
C PHE A 84 6.35 -4.22 -29.51
N ALA A 85 6.30 -4.32 -30.85
CA ALA A 85 6.66 -5.53 -31.55
C ALA A 85 8.13 -5.93 -31.29
N ARG A 86 9.05 -4.98 -31.30
CA ARG A 86 10.46 -5.22 -30.97
C ARG A 86 10.66 -5.71 -29.53
N VAL A 87 10.00 -5.06 -28.54
CA VAL A 87 10.09 -5.47 -27.14
C VAL A 87 9.53 -6.88 -26.94
N LEU A 88 8.38 -7.19 -27.54
CA LEU A 88 7.75 -8.50 -27.45
C LEU A 88 8.58 -9.59 -28.14
N ALA A 89 9.25 -9.28 -29.26
CA ALA A 89 10.10 -10.23 -29.97
C ALA A 89 11.45 -10.46 -29.29
N ALA A 90 11.99 -9.44 -28.59
CA ALA A 90 13.32 -9.50 -27.98
C ALA A 90 13.35 -10.15 -26.61
N GLY A 91 12.20 -10.29 -25.92
CA GLY A 91 12.14 -10.79 -24.55
C GLY A 91 11.03 -11.82 -24.31
N ASN A 92 11.15 -12.54 -23.22
CA ASN A 92 10.15 -13.49 -22.76
C ASN A 92 9.13 -12.82 -21.83
N ILE A 93 8.45 -11.79 -22.34
CA ILE A 93 7.51 -10.96 -21.59
C ILE A 93 6.43 -11.78 -20.86
N PRO A 94 5.78 -12.77 -21.48
CA PRO A 94 4.77 -13.58 -20.79
C PRO A 94 5.34 -14.31 -19.57
N LEU A 95 6.50 -14.94 -19.70
CA LEU A 95 7.15 -15.66 -18.59
C LEU A 95 7.55 -14.71 -17.47
N TRP A 96 8.18 -13.57 -17.79
CA TRP A 96 8.57 -12.57 -16.79
C TRP A 96 7.36 -11.96 -16.08
N THR A 97 6.25 -11.77 -16.78
CA THR A 97 4.98 -11.33 -16.18
C THR A 97 4.45 -12.39 -15.20
N ILE A 98 4.44 -13.67 -15.58
CA ILE A 98 4.03 -14.77 -14.70
C ILE A 98 4.94 -14.83 -13.47
N ASN A 99 6.27 -14.76 -13.64
CA ASN A 99 7.23 -14.74 -12.54
C ASN A 99 6.96 -13.58 -11.56
N SER A 100 6.68 -12.39 -12.10
CA SER A 100 6.33 -11.22 -11.27
C SER A 100 5.02 -11.42 -10.51
N ILE A 101 3.97 -11.95 -11.17
CA ILE A 101 2.69 -12.24 -10.52
C ILE A 101 2.88 -13.27 -9.41
N VAL A 102 3.56 -14.37 -9.71
CA VAL A 102 3.78 -15.47 -8.76
C VAL A 102 4.60 -14.99 -7.57
N SER A 103 5.77 -14.36 -7.81
CA SER A 103 6.63 -13.90 -6.74
C SER A 103 5.96 -12.81 -5.89
N ALA A 104 5.35 -11.79 -6.49
CA ALA A 104 4.65 -10.74 -5.76
C ALA A 104 3.46 -11.28 -4.96
N SER A 105 2.70 -12.25 -5.49
CA SER A 105 1.60 -12.90 -4.78
C SER A 105 2.08 -13.70 -3.58
N ILE A 106 3.13 -14.51 -3.74
CA ILE A 106 3.69 -15.32 -2.63
C ILE A 106 4.26 -14.40 -1.55
N ILE A 107 5.04 -13.36 -1.93
CA ILE A 107 5.55 -12.36 -0.99
C ILE A 107 4.39 -11.73 -0.23
N THR A 108 3.32 -11.33 -0.91
CA THR A 108 2.16 -10.70 -0.30
C THR A 108 1.47 -11.62 0.70
N ILE A 109 1.18 -12.85 0.32
CA ILE A 109 0.49 -13.82 1.17
C ILE A 109 1.31 -14.09 2.44
N ILE A 110 2.60 -14.38 2.29
CA ILE A 110 3.46 -14.67 3.44
C ILE A 110 3.61 -13.44 4.33
N THR A 111 3.87 -12.26 3.76
CA THR A 111 4.03 -11.01 4.52
C THR A 111 2.77 -10.65 5.29
N VAL A 112 1.59 -10.73 4.67
CA VAL A 112 0.32 -10.42 5.35
C VAL A 112 0.05 -11.42 6.46
N ALA A 113 0.23 -12.72 6.20
CA ALA A 113 0.00 -13.76 7.20
C ALA A 113 0.95 -13.64 8.40
N THR A 114 2.24 -13.50 8.16
CA THR A 114 3.25 -13.37 9.24
C THR A 114 3.08 -12.06 10.01
N SER A 115 2.81 -10.96 9.30
CA SER A 115 2.57 -9.65 9.93
C SER A 115 1.30 -9.66 10.77
N ALA A 116 0.22 -10.30 10.31
CA ALA A 116 -1.02 -10.39 11.07
C ALA A 116 -0.85 -11.22 12.35
N LEU A 117 -0.16 -12.36 12.28
CA LEU A 117 0.14 -13.18 13.45
C LEU A 117 1.02 -12.44 14.46
N ALA A 118 2.09 -11.79 14.00
CA ALA A 118 2.97 -11.01 14.84
C ALA A 118 2.24 -9.81 15.47
N ALA A 119 1.43 -9.11 14.68
CA ALA A 119 0.62 -7.98 15.15
C ALA A 119 -0.41 -8.39 16.20
N TYR A 120 -1.07 -9.54 16.03
CA TYR A 120 -2.00 -10.09 17.02
C TYR A 120 -1.28 -10.42 18.32
N ALA A 121 -0.13 -11.10 18.24
CA ALA A 121 0.67 -11.40 19.44
C ALA A 121 1.08 -10.12 20.16
N LEU A 122 1.56 -9.12 19.45
CA LEU A 122 2.02 -7.85 20.04
C LEU A 122 0.90 -6.95 20.57
N SER A 123 -0.31 -7.06 20.04
CA SER A 123 -1.43 -6.21 20.47
C SER A 123 -2.30 -6.84 21.56
N ARG A 124 -2.44 -8.19 21.55
CA ARG A 124 -3.46 -8.92 22.31
C ARG A 124 -2.94 -9.96 23.29
N LEU A 125 -1.67 -10.37 23.15
CA LEU A 125 -1.11 -11.38 24.04
C LEU A 125 -0.16 -10.72 25.04
N ASP A 126 -0.21 -11.20 26.30
CA ASP A 126 0.75 -10.84 27.32
C ASP A 126 1.81 -11.94 27.40
N PHE A 127 3.06 -11.57 27.13
CA PHE A 127 4.22 -12.45 27.23
C PHE A 127 5.48 -11.66 27.62
N ALA A 128 6.44 -12.36 28.22
CA ALA A 128 7.70 -11.75 28.61
C ALA A 128 8.47 -11.26 27.38
N GLY A 129 9.00 -10.01 27.44
CA GLY A 129 9.75 -9.43 26.34
C GLY A 129 8.90 -8.72 25.26
N ARG A 130 7.55 -8.72 25.33
CA ARG A 130 6.66 -8.04 24.38
C ARG A 130 7.08 -6.61 24.07
N ARG A 131 7.41 -5.82 25.12
CA ARG A 131 7.82 -4.41 24.97
C ARG A 131 9.11 -4.29 24.17
N TRP A 132 10.10 -5.13 24.44
CA TRP A 132 11.38 -5.11 23.73
C TRP A 132 11.23 -5.53 22.28
N LEU A 133 10.43 -6.56 22.02
CA LEU A 133 10.13 -6.99 20.64
C LEU A 133 9.41 -5.89 19.86
N TYR A 134 8.45 -5.20 20.50
CA TYR A 134 7.78 -4.07 19.86
C TYR A 134 8.77 -2.94 19.53
N VAL A 135 9.67 -2.59 20.46
CA VAL A 135 10.70 -1.58 20.22
C VAL A 135 11.65 -2.01 19.11
N ALA A 136 12.05 -3.28 19.05
CA ALA A 136 12.90 -3.80 17.99
C ALA A 136 12.23 -3.71 16.61
N ILE A 137 10.94 -4.02 16.52
CA ILE A 137 10.18 -3.88 15.26
C ILE A 137 10.10 -2.41 14.83
N VAL A 138 9.83 -1.49 15.76
CA VAL A 138 9.81 -0.05 15.46
C VAL A 138 11.18 0.45 15.02
N ALA A 139 12.25 0.00 15.70
CA ALA A 139 13.62 0.34 15.32
C ALA A 139 13.97 -0.20 13.91
N ALA A 140 13.51 -1.41 13.57
CA ALA A 140 13.72 -2.00 12.24
C ALA A 140 13.07 -1.21 11.10
N ILE A 141 12.00 -0.44 11.36
CA ILE A 141 11.37 0.44 10.35
C ILE A 141 12.31 1.57 9.92
N ILE A 142 13.19 2.03 10.83
CA ILE A 142 14.11 3.13 10.58
C ILE A 142 15.27 2.70 9.67
N ILE A 143 15.57 1.40 9.62
CA ILE A 143 16.69 0.87 8.83
C ILE A 143 16.28 0.86 7.35
N PRO A 144 16.97 1.62 6.48
CA PRO A 144 16.70 1.58 5.04
C PRO A 144 16.96 0.17 4.49
N PRO A 145 16.01 -0.44 3.76
CA PRO A 145 16.21 -1.79 3.20
C PRO A 145 17.45 -1.93 2.32
N GLN A 146 17.89 -0.84 1.70
CA GLN A 146 19.07 -0.81 0.84
C GLN A 146 20.36 -1.15 1.57
N VAL A 147 20.48 -0.85 2.86
CA VAL A 147 21.65 -1.18 3.68
C VAL A 147 21.79 -2.69 3.86
N LEU A 148 20.69 -3.41 3.81
CA LEU A 148 20.65 -4.87 4.01
C LEU A 148 20.96 -5.66 2.73
N ILE A 149 21.03 -5.02 1.57
CA ILE A 149 21.22 -5.71 0.27
C ILE A 149 22.48 -6.56 0.26
N ILE A 150 23.63 -5.98 0.66
CA ILE A 150 24.91 -6.70 0.67
C ILE A 150 24.91 -7.87 1.64
N PRO A 151 24.53 -7.71 2.92
CA PRO A 151 24.41 -8.84 3.84
C PRO A 151 23.46 -9.94 3.35
N LEU A 152 22.29 -9.57 2.81
CA LEU A 152 21.31 -10.51 2.28
C LEU A 152 21.84 -11.28 1.06
N PHE A 153 22.61 -10.62 0.21
CA PHE A 153 23.26 -11.29 -0.94
C PHE A 153 24.30 -12.33 -0.50
N TYR A 154 25.17 -11.97 0.48
CA TYR A 154 26.09 -12.96 1.05
C TYR A 154 25.36 -14.12 1.74
N GLN A 155 24.24 -13.85 2.40
CA GLN A 155 23.41 -14.90 2.98
C GLN A 155 22.82 -15.81 1.90
N ALA A 156 22.36 -15.23 0.79
CA ALA A 156 21.84 -16.01 -0.33
C ALA A 156 22.92 -16.89 -0.98
N LEU A 157 24.16 -16.39 -1.08
CA LEU A 157 25.31 -17.21 -1.51
C LEU A 157 25.57 -18.36 -0.54
N ALA A 158 25.59 -18.09 0.76
CA ALA A 158 25.86 -19.11 1.78
C ALA A 158 24.80 -20.22 1.81
N PHE A 159 23.55 -19.90 1.51
CA PHE A 159 22.43 -20.86 1.44
C PHE A 159 22.19 -21.43 0.04
N ASN A 160 23.01 -21.08 -0.95
CA ASN A 160 22.87 -21.51 -2.36
C ASN A 160 21.46 -21.18 -2.92
N THR A 161 20.92 -20.01 -2.58
CA THR A 161 19.60 -19.56 -3.05
C THR A 161 19.65 -18.52 -4.18
N VAL A 162 20.85 -18.16 -4.65
CA VAL A 162 21.02 -17.33 -5.86
C VAL A 162 20.41 -18.06 -7.05
N ASP A 163 19.80 -17.33 -7.96
CA ASP A 163 19.07 -17.87 -9.13
C ASP A 163 17.93 -18.84 -8.76
N THR A 164 17.26 -18.59 -7.65
CA THR A 164 16.06 -19.36 -7.24
C THR A 164 14.91 -18.46 -6.81
N PHE A 165 13.68 -18.97 -6.91
CA PHE A 165 12.51 -18.29 -6.32
C PHE A 165 12.62 -18.13 -4.79
N ALA A 166 13.29 -19.04 -4.09
CA ALA A 166 13.52 -18.93 -2.65
C ALA A 166 14.36 -17.69 -2.34
N GLY A 167 15.50 -17.52 -3.03
CA GLY A 167 16.35 -16.34 -2.88
C GLY A 167 15.67 -15.05 -3.28
N LEU A 168 14.79 -15.10 -4.30
CA LEU A 168 14.01 -13.95 -4.73
C LEU A 168 12.97 -13.54 -3.67
N ILE A 169 12.26 -14.48 -3.06
CA ILE A 169 11.07 -14.25 -2.24
C ILE A 169 11.41 -14.05 -0.76
N LEU A 170 12.21 -14.95 -0.16
CA LEU A 170 12.37 -15.01 1.29
C LEU A 170 12.86 -13.72 1.95
N PRO A 171 13.85 -12.99 1.42
CA PRO A 171 14.28 -11.74 2.02
C PRO A 171 13.21 -10.64 2.01
N GLN A 172 12.22 -10.73 1.12
CA GLN A 172 11.20 -9.70 0.93
C GLN A 172 9.95 -9.90 1.82
N VAL A 173 9.80 -11.06 2.49
CA VAL A 173 8.60 -11.36 3.28
C VAL A 173 8.61 -10.71 4.67
N VAL A 174 9.72 -10.13 5.10
CA VAL A 174 9.83 -9.46 6.39
C VAL A 174 9.50 -7.98 6.23
N ALA A 175 8.39 -7.55 6.82
CA ALA A 175 7.88 -6.18 6.70
C ALA A 175 7.50 -5.58 8.06
N PRO A 176 8.47 -5.05 8.85
CA PRO A 176 8.22 -4.50 10.18
C PRO A 176 7.13 -3.42 10.21
N ALA A 177 7.06 -2.58 9.19
CA ALA A 177 6.04 -1.54 9.07
C ALA A 177 4.62 -2.12 9.02
N MET A 178 4.42 -3.27 8.33
CA MET A 178 3.11 -3.92 8.23
C MET A 178 2.68 -4.53 9.56
N VAL A 179 3.63 -5.08 10.31
CA VAL A 179 3.40 -5.56 11.70
C VAL A 179 2.95 -4.40 12.59
N PHE A 180 3.64 -3.26 12.52
CA PHE A 180 3.30 -2.08 13.31
C PHE A 180 1.89 -1.55 12.99
N ILE A 181 1.56 -1.38 11.71
CA ILE A 181 0.26 -0.88 11.26
C ILE A 181 -0.86 -1.82 11.74
N LEU A 182 -0.70 -3.13 11.52
CA LEU A 182 -1.69 -4.12 11.95
C LEU A 182 -1.83 -4.18 13.48
N ALA A 183 -0.73 -4.08 14.24
CA ALA A 183 -0.78 -4.08 15.70
C ALA A 183 -1.58 -2.88 16.23
N LYS A 184 -1.40 -1.71 15.62
CA LYS A 184 -2.18 -0.51 15.97
C LYS A 184 -3.65 -0.67 15.63
N PHE A 185 -3.98 -1.27 14.49
CA PHE A 185 -5.37 -1.52 14.10
C PHE A 185 -6.02 -2.56 15.00
N PHE A 186 -5.36 -3.69 15.25
CA PHE A 186 -5.90 -4.74 16.11
C PHE A 186 -6.16 -4.23 17.54
N ALA A 187 -5.32 -3.32 18.05
CA ALA A 187 -5.54 -2.70 19.34
C ALA A 187 -6.85 -1.88 19.44
N GLN A 188 -7.43 -1.47 18.32
CA GLN A 188 -8.70 -0.73 18.26
C GLN A 188 -9.94 -1.64 18.21
N VAL A 189 -9.78 -2.94 17.93
CA VAL A 189 -10.89 -3.89 17.96
C VAL A 189 -11.39 -3.99 19.41
N PRO A 190 -12.71 -3.88 19.68
CA PRO A 190 -13.26 -3.95 21.04
C PRO A 190 -12.86 -5.26 21.74
N ILE A 191 -12.27 -5.14 22.94
CA ILE A 191 -11.77 -6.30 23.71
C ILE A 191 -12.92 -7.19 24.17
N GLU A 192 -14.11 -6.60 24.37
CA GLU A 192 -15.33 -7.26 24.85
C GLU A 192 -15.76 -8.42 23.91
N LEU A 193 -15.50 -8.26 22.60
CA LEU A 193 -15.79 -9.31 21.62
C LEU A 193 -14.88 -10.53 21.79
N GLU A 194 -13.62 -10.30 22.16
CA GLU A 194 -12.66 -11.38 22.42
C GLU A 194 -12.94 -12.06 23.75
N GLU A 195 -13.32 -11.26 24.78
CA GLU A 195 -13.66 -11.77 26.11
C GLU A 195 -14.95 -12.63 26.06
N ALA A 196 -15.98 -12.16 25.36
CA ALA A 196 -17.21 -12.95 25.17
C ALA A 196 -16.93 -14.30 24.51
N ALA A 197 -16.15 -14.32 23.42
CA ALA A 197 -15.77 -15.57 22.76
C ALA A 197 -14.95 -16.50 23.67
N ARG A 198 -14.14 -15.95 24.55
CA ARG A 198 -13.35 -16.73 25.52
C ARG A 198 -14.22 -17.34 26.61
N VAL A 199 -15.25 -16.64 27.07
CA VAL A 199 -16.27 -17.19 27.98
C VAL A 199 -16.98 -18.36 27.33
N ASP A 200 -17.24 -18.30 26.01
CA ASP A 200 -17.79 -19.41 25.20
C ASP A 200 -16.77 -20.52 24.89
N GLY A 201 -15.58 -20.46 25.48
CA GLY A 201 -14.55 -21.51 25.34
C GLY A 201 -13.68 -21.40 24.09
N ALA A 202 -13.71 -20.27 23.36
CA ALA A 202 -12.85 -20.11 22.19
C ALA A 202 -11.38 -19.96 22.61
N SER A 203 -10.49 -20.69 21.93
CA SER A 203 -9.05 -20.52 22.06
C SER A 203 -8.58 -19.18 21.44
N ARG A 204 -7.43 -18.66 21.86
CA ARG A 204 -6.85 -17.43 21.30
C ARG A 204 -6.69 -17.47 19.79
N LEU A 205 -6.31 -18.61 19.24
CA LEU A 205 -6.19 -18.78 17.78
C LEU A 205 -7.57 -18.75 17.10
N ARG A 206 -8.61 -19.32 17.73
CA ARG A 206 -9.98 -19.25 17.22
C ARG A 206 -10.48 -17.79 17.23
N VAL A 207 -10.24 -17.03 18.30
CA VAL A 207 -10.55 -15.58 18.37
C VAL A 207 -9.85 -14.82 17.24
N PHE A 208 -8.58 -15.07 17.00
CA PHE A 208 -7.84 -14.44 15.89
C PHE A 208 -8.52 -14.69 14.53
N TRP A 209 -8.79 -15.96 14.19
CA TRP A 209 -9.36 -16.31 12.89
C TRP A 209 -10.83 -15.92 12.71
N SER A 210 -11.63 -16.03 13.79
CA SER A 210 -13.09 -15.86 13.70
C SER A 210 -13.57 -14.46 14.03
N ILE A 211 -12.78 -13.62 14.73
CA ILE A 211 -13.18 -12.29 15.18
C ILE A 211 -12.22 -11.24 14.63
N VAL A 212 -10.94 -11.30 15.00
CA VAL A 212 -9.99 -10.22 14.69
C VAL A 212 -9.74 -10.09 13.20
N LEU A 213 -9.43 -11.18 12.50
CA LEU A 213 -9.16 -11.15 11.06
C LEU A 213 -10.40 -10.70 10.24
N PRO A 214 -11.62 -11.22 10.46
CA PRO A 214 -12.79 -10.77 9.73
C PRO A 214 -13.10 -9.29 9.93
N LEU A 215 -12.99 -8.77 11.14
CA LEU A 215 -13.16 -7.35 11.44
C LEU A 215 -12.07 -6.47 10.80
N SER A 216 -10.90 -7.05 10.56
CA SER A 216 -9.74 -6.36 9.99
C SER A 216 -9.60 -6.52 8.49
N ARG A 217 -10.56 -7.14 7.79
CA ARG A 217 -10.52 -7.35 6.33
C ARG A 217 -10.17 -6.08 5.52
N PRO A 218 -10.72 -4.89 5.83
CA PRO A 218 -10.40 -3.70 5.04
C PRO A 218 -8.92 -3.31 5.12
N ILE A 219 -8.32 -3.33 6.30
CA ILE A 219 -6.90 -2.99 6.47
C ILE A 219 -5.99 -4.09 5.93
N LEU A 220 -6.35 -5.36 6.09
CA LEU A 220 -5.61 -6.48 5.52
C LEU A 220 -5.57 -6.40 3.99
N ALA A 221 -6.69 -6.07 3.36
CA ALA A 221 -6.75 -5.86 1.91
C ALA A 221 -5.88 -4.68 1.47
N ALA A 222 -5.91 -3.56 2.20
CA ALA A 222 -5.06 -2.42 1.91
C ALA A 222 -3.56 -2.78 2.01
N ILE A 223 -3.16 -3.45 3.08
CA ILE A 223 -1.78 -3.93 3.27
C ILE A 223 -1.37 -4.91 2.18
N ALA A 224 -2.23 -5.86 1.83
CA ALA A 224 -1.96 -6.81 0.75
C ALA A 224 -1.67 -6.09 -0.58
N ILE A 225 -2.45 -5.07 -0.91
CA ILE A 225 -2.23 -4.27 -2.12
C ILE A 225 -0.91 -3.51 -2.05
N PHE A 226 -0.58 -2.86 -0.92
CA PHE A 226 0.68 -2.15 -0.76
C PHE A 226 1.89 -3.08 -0.88
N VAL A 227 1.83 -4.25 -0.25
CA VAL A 227 2.91 -5.25 -0.34
C VAL A 227 3.04 -5.78 -1.77
N PHE A 228 1.93 -6.07 -2.43
CA PHE A 228 1.93 -6.53 -3.83
C PHE A 228 2.56 -5.49 -4.76
N ILE A 229 2.12 -4.22 -4.66
CA ILE A 229 2.68 -3.12 -5.45
C ILE A 229 4.18 -2.96 -5.18
N GLY A 230 4.59 -3.03 -3.92
CA GLY A 230 6.00 -2.96 -3.53
C GLY A 230 6.84 -4.09 -4.11
N ALA A 231 6.36 -5.32 -4.02
CA ALA A 231 7.02 -6.51 -4.56
C ALA A 231 7.06 -6.49 -6.10
N TRP A 232 5.97 -6.07 -6.76
CA TRP A 232 5.89 -5.92 -8.21
C TRP A 232 6.91 -4.92 -8.76
N ASN A 233 7.02 -3.75 -8.10
CA ASN A 233 7.91 -2.68 -8.53
C ASN A 233 9.37 -2.88 -8.05
N ASN A 234 9.64 -3.91 -7.24
CA ASN A 234 11.00 -4.15 -6.79
C ASN A 234 11.89 -4.58 -7.97
N PHE A 235 12.89 -3.76 -8.23
CA PHE A 235 13.86 -4.00 -9.29
C PHE A 235 15.21 -4.46 -8.72
N LEU A 236 15.70 -3.76 -7.69
CA LEU A 236 17.08 -3.87 -7.26
C LEU A 236 17.42 -5.26 -6.71
N TRP A 237 16.59 -5.82 -5.82
CA TRP A 237 16.83 -7.14 -5.26
C TRP A 237 16.72 -8.26 -6.33
N PRO A 238 15.64 -8.33 -7.12
CA PRO A 238 15.56 -9.30 -8.23
C PRO A 238 16.71 -9.18 -9.23
N PHE A 239 17.15 -7.97 -9.55
CA PHE A 239 18.29 -7.73 -10.46
C PHE A 239 19.62 -8.30 -9.94
N LEU A 240 19.82 -8.25 -8.63
CA LEU A 240 21.04 -8.76 -8.00
C LEU A 240 21.05 -10.28 -7.82
N ILE A 241 19.89 -10.86 -7.52
CA ILE A 241 19.79 -12.26 -7.11
C ILE A 241 19.48 -13.21 -8.27
N ILE A 242 18.91 -12.72 -9.38
CA ILE A 242 18.49 -13.52 -10.54
C ILE A 242 19.35 -13.16 -11.77
N ASN A 243 20.13 -14.10 -12.23
CA ASN A 243 20.90 -14.02 -13.49
C ASN A 243 20.23 -14.83 -14.60
N ASN A 244 19.53 -15.90 -14.25
CA ASN A 244 18.85 -16.75 -15.21
C ASN A 244 17.63 -16.04 -15.82
N THR A 245 17.66 -15.84 -17.15
CA THR A 245 16.60 -15.14 -17.89
C THR A 245 15.22 -15.77 -17.71
N SER A 246 15.13 -17.08 -17.46
CA SER A 246 13.86 -17.77 -17.26
C SER A 246 13.21 -17.47 -15.90
N LEU A 247 13.96 -16.96 -14.92
CA LEU A 247 13.50 -16.64 -13.57
C LEU A 247 13.33 -15.13 -13.34
N MET A 248 13.73 -14.30 -14.32
CA MET A 248 13.60 -12.83 -14.20
C MET A 248 12.16 -12.41 -13.94
N THR A 249 12.02 -11.34 -13.15
CA THR A 249 10.77 -10.60 -13.01
C THR A 249 10.61 -9.63 -14.18
N LEU A 250 9.39 -9.19 -14.46
CA LEU A 250 9.11 -8.30 -15.58
C LEU A 250 9.96 -7.01 -15.56
N PRO A 251 10.09 -6.27 -14.44
CA PRO A 251 10.94 -5.09 -14.39
C PRO A 251 12.42 -5.37 -14.71
N VAL A 252 12.95 -6.51 -14.28
CA VAL A 252 14.34 -6.91 -14.57
C VAL A 252 14.48 -7.33 -16.02
N GLY A 253 13.62 -8.22 -16.50
CA GLY A 253 13.65 -8.72 -17.88
C GLY A 253 13.54 -7.60 -18.91
N LEU A 254 12.69 -6.61 -18.69
CA LEU A 254 12.55 -5.47 -19.59
C LEU A 254 13.83 -4.61 -19.68
N GLN A 255 14.67 -4.59 -18.65
CA GLN A 255 15.95 -3.90 -18.71
C GLN A 255 16.98 -4.65 -19.58
N THR A 256 16.87 -5.97 -19.70
CA THR A 256 17.77 -6.78 -20.55
C THR A 256 17.45 -6.64 -22.04
N VAL A 257 16.24 -6.19 -22.40
CA VAL A 257 15.80 -5.98 -23.79
C VAL A 257 16.40 -4.69 -24.37
N LYS A 258 17.06 -3.85 -23.58
CA LYS A 258 17.67 -2.61 -24.07
C LYS A 258 18.77 -2.93 -25.07
N SER A 259 18.69 -2.27 -26.24
CA SER A 259 19.70 -2.42 -27.29
C SER A 259 21.08 -1.91 -26.85
N ALA A 260 22.12 -2.61 -27.28
CA ALA A 260 23.51 -2.16 -27.15
C ALA A 260 23.86 -0.93 -28.03
N PHE A 261 22.94 -0.50 -28.92
CA PHE A 261 23.16 0.54 -29.94
C PHE A 261 22.64 1.93 -29.55
N GLY A 262 22.63 2.28 -28.25
CA GLY A 262 22.24 3.61 -27.80
C GLY A 262 20.88 3.66 -27.11
N VAL A 263 20.44 4.87 -26.73
CA VAL A 263 19.16 5.08 -26.03
C VAL A 263 18.01 4.93 -27.02
N GLN A 264 17.18 3.93 -26.80
CA GLN A 264 15.99 3.69 -27.60
C GLN A 264 14.75 4.22 -26.85
N TYR A 265 14.31 5.43 -27.20
CA TYR A 265 13.25 6.13 -26.47
C TYR A 265 11.88 5.47 -26.62
N ALA A 266 11.48 5.15 -27.85
CA ALA A 266 10.20 4.50 -28.11
C ALA A 266 10.12 3.11 -27.46
N GLN A 267 11.17 2.31 -27.58
CA GLN A 267 11.27 0.98 -26.97
C GLN A 267 11.28 1.06 -25.42
N SER A 268 11.97 2.05 -24.84
CA SER A 268 11.97 2.25 -23.39
C SER A 268 10.60 2.61 -22.86
N MET A 269 9.85 3.47 -23.58
CA MET A 269 8.48 3.84 -23.20
C MET A 269 7.50 2.68 -23.42
N ALA A 270 7.64 1.91 -24.50
CA ALA A 270 6.84 0.70 -24.70
C ALA A 270 7.06 -0.33 -23.57
N SER A 271 8.33 -0.53 -23.17
CA SER A 271 8.67 -1.39 -22.02
C SER A 271 8.04 -0.90 -20.71
N ALA A 272 8.10 0.41 -20.45
CA ALA A 272 7.50 1.00 -19.25
C ALA A 272 5.98 0.81 -19.22
N ILE A 273 5.30 0.97 -20.36
CA ILE A 273 3.85 0.74 -20.48
C ILE A 273 3.52 -0.74 -20.25
N LEU A 274 4.26 -1.67 -20.85
CA LEU A 274 4.07 -3.10 -20.63
C LEU A 274 4.27 -3.49 -19.15
N ALA A 275 5.25 -2.89 -18.48
CA ALA A 275 5.46 -3.11 -17.05
C ALA A 275 4.33 -2.54 -16.18
N ALA A 276 3.72 -1.42 -16.60
CA ALA A 276 2.64 -0.76 -15.86
C ALA A 276 1.28 -1.43 -16.04
N LEU A 277 1.01 -2.05 -17.19
CA LEU A 277 -0.30 -2.62 -17.52
C LEU A 277 -0.87 -3.58 -16.47
N PRO A 278 -0.14 -4.60 -15.98
CA PRO A 278 -0.68 -5.51 -14.96
C PRO A 278 -1.03 -4.78 -13.66
N LEU A 279 -0.22 -3.78 -13.28
CA LEU A 279 -0.46 -3.00 -12.07
C LEU A 279 -1.68 -2.09 -12.21
N ILE A 280 -1.88 -1.48 -13.38
CA ILE A 280 -3.09 -0.70 -13.70
C ILE A 280 -4.33 -1.60 -13.59
N ILE A 281 -4.27 -2.81 -14.13
CA ILE A 281 -5.35 -3.79 -14.06
C ILE A 281 -5.67 -4.11 -12.59
N VAL A 282 -4.66 -4.45 -11.78
CA VAL A 282 -4.82 -4.71 -10.34
C VAL A 282 -5.44 -3.50 -9.65
N PHE A 283 -4.95 -2.28 -9.92
CA PHE A 283 -5.49 -1.06 -9.33
C PHE A 283 -6.98 -0.86 -9.68
N LEU A 284 -7.38 -1.05 -10.93
CA LEU A 284 -8.78 -0.88 -11.35
C LEU A 284 -9.72 -1.85 -10.62
N PHE A 285 -9.29 -3.08 -10.33
CA PHE A 285 -10.08 -4.03 -9.55
C PHE A 285 -10.15 -3.68 -8.07
N PHE A 286 -9.07 -3.16 -7.49
CA PHE A 286 -8.93 -2.98 -6.04
C PHE A 286 -8.98 -1.51 -5.58
N GLN A 287 -9.22 -0.52 -6.45
CA GLN A 287 -9.26 0.91 -6.12
C GLN A 287 -10.20 1.25 -4.95
N LYS A 288 -11.38 0.59 -4.88
CA LYS A 288 -12.35 0.84 -3.80
C LYS A 288 -11.83 0.39 -2.43
N GLN A 289 -11.09 -0.71 -2.40
CA GLN A 289 -10.47 -1.24 -1.17
C GLN A 289 -9.33 -0.32 -0.70
N ILE A 290 -8.53 0.19 -1.65
CA ILE A 290 -7.43 1.13 -1.36
C ILE A 290 -8.00 2.39 -0.70
N VAL A 291 -9.01 3.01 -1.31
CA VAL A 291 -9.63 4.24 -0.78
C VAL A 291 -10.24 4.02 0.60
N LYS A 292 -10.96 2.91 0.81
CA LYS A 292 -11.53 2.57 2.13
C LYS A 292 -10.47 2.32 3.19
N GLY A 293 -9.39 1.63 2.85
CA GLY A 293 -8.29 1.35 3.79
C GLY A 293 -7.58 2.62 4.25
N ILE A 294 -7.35 3.58 3.34
CA ILE A 294 -6.71 4.87 3.68
C ILE A 294 -7.62 5.76 4.51
N SER A 295 -8.92 5.80 4.20
CA SER A 295 -9.87 6.66 4.91
C SER A 295 -10.11 6.24 6.36
N THR A 296 -10.05 4.95 6.68
CA THR A 296 -10.19 4.45 8.05
C THR A 296 -8.96 4.72 8.91
N THR A 297 -7.78 4.85 8.34
CA THR A 297 -6.55 5.20 9.08
C THR A 297 -6.40 6.71 9.31
N GLY A 298 -7.05 7.55 8.50
CA GLY A 298 -6.96 9.02 8.58
C GLY A 298 -7.97 9.69 9.50
N LEU A 299 -9.06 9.02 9.88
CA LEU A 299 -10.15 9.61 10.68
C LEU A 299 -10.15 9.20 12.16
N GLY A 300 -9.16 8.44 12.62
CA GLY A 300 -9.02 8.02 14.02
C GLY A 300 -8.39 9.06 14.96
N GLY A 301 -8.32 10.33 14.57
CA GLY A 301 -7.65 11.41 15.29
C GLY A 301 -8.54 12.63 15.55
N SER A 302 -9.84 12.45 15.84
CA SER A 302 -10.68 13.55 16.33
C SER A 302 -11.58 13.08 17.45
#